data_adaa0703d240c3655f7fdb703013e91e
#
_entry.id   adaa0703d240c3655f7fdb703013e91e
#
_cell.length_a   1.000
_cell.length_b   1.000
_cell.length_c   1.000
_cell.angle_alpha   90.00
_cell.angle_beta   90.00
_cell.angle_gamma   90.00
#
_symmetry.space_group_name_H-M   'P 1'
#
loop_
_entity.id
_entity.type
_entity.pdbx_description
1 polymer ?
#
loop_
_entity_poly.entity_id
_entity_poly.type
_entity_poly.pdbx_seq_one_letter_code
_entity_poly.pdbx_strand_id
1 'polypeptide(L)'
;MNVVWKGFYSIIFLLLIASFPLLIAVENGAITFMPGQALETIQTSFLPEKFMKYELGSEIRSIPHDVVSFGMNTGILLTYSVLLAFIISFLFGYLLNRTSFSKWIRRGAAVLSVVPDFVFVFFAILFAIQLYRATGIRLISLSPTRPTLSIWVPVFTLAITPTIYLIRIIALKYEELLTEDYVRTALAKGLSKRYIDLHHLYRNLKPFLLADLKKVISLTIGSLFVVEFLFNITGLTKFIFVDYQFQKTAVGLLVISLLGLAVYILLRAILYLFEKVMIDG
;
A
#
# COMPACT_ATOMS: atom_id res chain seq x y z
N MET A 1 3.61 21.76 15.74
CA MET A 1 3.02 20.61 16.44
C MET A 1 4.04 19.46 16.40
N ASN A 2 4.57 19.05 17.56
CA ASN A 2 5.65 18.07 17.67
C ASN A 2 5.25 16.71 17.10
N VAL A 3 6.22 15.94 16.58
CA VAL A 3 6.02 14.59 15.99
C VAL A 3 5.31 13.66 16.99
N VAL A 4 5.62 13.79 18.29
CA VAL A 4 5.00 13.01 19.37
C VAL A 4 3.49 13.23 19.43
N TRP A 5 3.02 14.49 19.36
CA TRP A 5 1.59 14.79 19.39
C TRP A 5 0.85 14.25 18.16
N LYS A 6 1.48 14.28 16.97
CA LYS A 6 0.89 13.67 15.76
C LYS A 6 0.73 12.18 15.91
N GLY A 7 1.73 11.48 16.46
CA GLY A 7 1.66 10.05 16.74
C GLY A 7 0.54 9.71 17.74
N PHE A 8 0.44 10.49 18.82
CA PHE A 8 -0.59 10.30 19.84
C PHE A 8 -2.01 10.47 19.26
N TYR A 9 -2.26 11.53 18.49
CA TYR A 9 -3.56 11.72 17.84
C TYR A 9 -3.87 10.62 16.80
N SER A 10 -2.86 10.11 16.09
CA SER A 10 -3.06 9.00 15.15
C SER A 10 -3.49 7.72 15.88
N ILE A 11 -2.88 7.40 17.02
CA ILE A 11 -3.26 6.24 17.82
C ILE A 11 -4.68 6.38 18.35
N ILE A 12 -5.02 7.55 18.93
CA ILE A 12 -6.40 7.80 19.39
C ILE A 12 -7.40 7.64 18.25
N PHE A 13 -7.10 8.19 17.08
CA PHE A 13 -7.97 8.10 15.92
C PHE A 13 -8.18 6.64 15.46
N LEU A 14 -7.12 5.83 15.45
CA LEU A 14 -7.21 4.40 15.13
C LEU A 14 -8.06 3.63 16.16
N LEU A 15 -7.92 3.94 17.44
CA LEU A 15 -8.74 3.33 18.50
C LEU A 15 -10.22 3.75 18.37
N LEU A 16 -10.50 4.99 18.01
CA LEU A 16 -11.86 5.46 17.73
C LEU A 16 -12.47 4.74 16.53
N ILE A 17 -11.71 4.56 15.45
CA ILE A 17 -12.17 3.76 14.30
C ILE A 17 -12.45 2.31 14.72
N ALA A 18 -11.54 1.70 15.50
CA ALA A 18 -11.72 0.34 15.98
C ALA A 18 -12.96 0.18 16.88
N SER A 19 -13.33 1.20 17.66
CA SER A 19 -14.49 1.17 18.54
C SER A 19 -15.80 1.52 17.85
N PHE A 20 -15.76 2.10 16.66
CA PHE A 20 -16.97 2.57 15.96
C PHE A 20 -18.07 1.51 15.77
N PRO A 21 -17.75 0.25 15.38
CA PRO A 21 -18.77 -0.80 15.25
C PRO A 21 -19.48 -1.15 16.57
N LEU A 22 -18.84 -0.93 17.72
CA LEU A 22 -19.44 -1.18 19.03
C LEU A 22 -20.55 -0.18 19.38
N LEU A 23 -20.53 1.00 18.76
CA LEU A 23 -21.53 2.04 19.02
C LEU A 23 -22.88 1.73 18.38
N ILE A 24 -22.92 0.75 17.47
CA ILE A 24 -24.09 0.44 16.66
C ILE A 24 -24.53 -0.98 16.96
N ALA A 25 -25.76 -1.15 17.48
CA ALA A 25 -26.38 -2.43 17.65
C ALA A 25 -27.65 -2.52 16.80
N VAL A 26 -28.02 -3.73 16.38
CA VAL A 26 -29.27 -4.01 15.71
C VAL A 26 -30.17 -4.74 16.68
N GLU A 27 -31.18 -4.05 17.23
CA GLU A 27 -32.18 -4.64 18.13
C GLU A 27 -33.57 -4.59 17.46
N ASN A 28 -34.25 -5.73 17.40
CA ASN A 28 -35.58 -5.87 16.80
C ASN A 28 -35.68 -5.33 15.37
N GLY A 29 -34.59 -5.40 14.58
CA GLY A 29 -34.54 -4.89 13.21
C GLY A 29 -34.31 -3.37 13.11
N ALA A 30 -34.16 -2.65 14.21
CA ALA A 30 -33.83 -1.23 14.24
C ALA A 30 -32.35 -1.02 14.60
N ILE A 31 -31.74 -0.02 13.98
CA ILE A 31 -30.37 0.40 14.32
C ILE A 31 -30.47 1.30 15.54
N THR A 32 -29.81 0.89 16.63
CA THR A 32 -29.75 1.63 17.89
C THR A 32 -28.32 2.07 18.21
N PHE A 33 -28.17 3.25 18.79
CA PHE A 33 -26.87 3.78 19.22
C PHE A 33 -26.68 3.52 20.71
N MET A 34 -25.69 2.68 21.09
CA MET A 34 -25.47 2.18 22.43
C MET A 34 -24.05 2.49 22.97
N PRO A 35 -23.74 3.75 23.31
CA PRO A 35 -22.40 4.12 23.78
C PRO A 35 -22.05 3.47 25.14
N GLY A 36 -23.04 3.20 25.99
CA GLY A 36 -22.82 2.51 27.28
C GLY A 36 -22.29 1.09 27.11
N GLN A 37 -22.91 0.29 26.24
CA GLN A 37 -22.45 -1.07 25.92
C GLN A 37 -21.07 -1.08 25.25
N ALA A 38 -20.80 -0.09 24.39
CA ALA A 38 -19.50 0.07 23.77
C ALA A 38 -18.40 0.29 24.83
N LEU A 39 -18.63 1.16 25.80
CA LEU A 39 -17.70 1.42 26.89
C LEU A 39 -17.49 0.18 27.76
N GLU A 40 -18.55 -0.53 28.12
CA GLU A 40 -18.47 -1.78 28.87
C GLU A 40 -17.66 -2.85 28.12
N THR A 41 -17.92 -3.02 26.83
CA THR A 41 -17.17 -3.97 25.98
C THR A 41 -15.68 -3.59 25.90
N ILE A 42 -15.36 -2.31 25.76
CA ILE A 42 -13.97 -1.85 25.78
C ILE A 42 -13.32 -2.12 27.14
N GLN A 43 -13.99 -1.79 28.25
CA GLN A 43 -13.47 -2.04 29.60
C GLN A 43 -13.24 -3.53 29.89
N THR A 44 -14.22 -4.37 29.55
CA THR A 44 -14.12 -5.83 29.73
C THR A 44 -13.03 -6.45 28.85
N SER A 45 -12.72 -5.86 27.71
CA SER A 45 -11.63 -6.31 26.84
C SER A 45 -10.25 -6.20 27.50
N PHE A 46 -10.07 -5.30 28.47
CA PHE A 46 -8.80 -5.14 29.20
C PHE A 46 -8.70 -6.00 30.46
N LEU A 47 -9.70 -6.85 30.77
CA LEU A 47 -9.60 -7.79 31.86
C LEU A 47 -8.49 -8.83 31.56
N PRO A 48 -7.71 -9.30 32.59
CA PRO A 48 -6.57 -10.21 32.41
C PRO A 48 -6.91 -11.47 31.61
N GLU A 49 -8.11 -12.01 31.79
CA GLU A 49 -8.56 -13.21 31.08
C GLU A 49 -8.79 -13.03 29.59
N LYS A 50 -9.25 -11.82 29.17
CA LYS A 50 -9.56 -11.46 27.80
C LYS A 50 -8.46 -10.64 27.12
N PHE A 51 -7.51 -10.13 27.89
CA PHE A 51 -6.48 -9.24 27.36
C PHE A 51 -5.61 -9.94 26.31
N MET A 52 -5.49 -9.31 25.14
CA MET A 52 -4.74 -9.83 23.98
C MET A 52 -5.19 -11.22 23.50
N LYS A 53 -6.43 -11.58 23.75
CA LYS A 53 -7.05 -12.81 23.24
C LYS A 53 -8.26 -12.46 22.36
N TYR A 54 -8.59 -13.35 21.47
CA TYR A 54 -9.77 -13.24 20.62
C TYR A 54 -10.38 -14.61 20.36
N GLU A 55 -11.66 -14.65 20.04
CA GLU A 55 -12.40 -15.85 19.74
C GLU A 55 -12.47 -16.08 18.23
N LEU A 56 -12.17 -17.29 17.78
CA LEU A 56 -12.33 -17.73 16.41
C LEU A 56 -13.18 -19.01 16.40
N GLY A 57 -14.48 -18.86 16.20
CA GLY A 57 -15.44 -19.94 16.40
C GLY A 57 -15.46 -20.40 17.87
N SER A 58 -15.07 -21.65 18.13
CA SER A 58 -14.97 -22.20 19.49
C SER A 58 -13.58 -22.11 20.11
N GLU A 59 -12.59 -21.60 19.37
CA GLU A 59 -11.19 -21.53 19.84
C GLU A 59 -10.84 -20.12 20.35
N ILE A 60 -10.16 -20.07 21.51
CA ILE A 60 -9.57 -18.83 22.03
C ILE A 60 -8.13 -18.76 21.53
N ARG A 61 -7.80 -17.71 20.78
CA ARG A 61 -6.48 -17.49 20.19
C ARG A 61 -5.79 -16.26 20.77
N SER A 62 -4.46 -16.24 20.64
CA SER A 62 -3.61 -15.15 21.11
C SER A 62 -3.38 -14.14 19.97
N ILE A 63 -3.77 -12.87 20.19
CA ILE A 63 -3.55 -11.77 19.23
C ILE A 63 -2.06 -11.60 18.91
N PRO A 64 -1.11 -11.54 19.87
CA PRO A 64 0.31 -11.37 19.55
C PRO A 64 0.89 -12.47 18.65
N HIS A 65 0.48 -13.72 18.87
CA HIS A 65 0.95 -14.83 18.04
C HIS A 65 0.46 -14.73 16.60
N ASP A 66 -0.83 -14.50 16.43
CA ASP A 66 -1.45 -14.51 15.11
C ASP A 66 -1.11 -13.23 14.32
N VAL A 67 -1.06 -12.07 14.98
CA VAL A 67 -0.74 -10.80 14.33
C VAL A 67 0.66 -10.78 13.71
N VAL A 68 1.62 -11.54 14.27
CA VAL A 68 2.95 -11.68 13.68
C VAL A 68 2.87 -12.42 12.34
N SER A 69 2.17 -13.55 12.28
CA SER A 69 2.01 -14.35 11.06
C SER A 69 1.26 -13.57 9.98
N PHE A 70 0.11 -12.98 10.33
CA PHE A 70 -0.68 -12.16 9.40
C PHE A 70 0.09 -10.90 8.98
N GLY A 71 0.82 -10.27 9.92
CA GLY A 71 1.65 -9.09 9.66
C GLY A 71 2.81 -9.36 8.72
N MET A 72 3.45 -10.53 8.81
CA MET A 72 4.51 -10.92 7.87
C MET A 72 3.98 -11.03 6.44
N ASN A 73 2.84 -11.69 6.24
CA ASN A 73 2.26 -11.84 4.90
C ASN A 73 1.90 -10.48 4.30
N THR A 74 1.20 -9.62 5.06
CA THR A 74 0.88 -8.25 4.63
C THR A 74 2.14 -7.41 4.41
N GLY A 75 3.12 -7.51 5.31
CA GLY A 75 4.37 -6.77 5.21
C GLY A 75 5.17 -7.11 3.96
N ILE A 76 5.29 -8.39 3.63
CA ILE A 76 5.92 -8.87 2.40
C ILE A 76 5.16 -8.33 1.18
N LEU A 77 3.84 -8.51 1.15
CA LEU A 77 2.98 -8.08 0.05
C LEU A 77 3.10 -6.56 -0.17
N LEU A 78 2.95 -5.77 0.89
CA LEU A 78 3.05 -4.31 0.85
C LEU A 78 4.44 -3.84 0.38
N THR A 79 5.50 -4.40 0.97
CA THR A 79 6.87 -3.98 0.69
C THR A 79 7.25 -4.26 -0.77
N TYR A 80 7.04 -5.49 -1.25
CA TYR A 80 7.38 -5.85 -2.62
C TYR A 80 6.52 -5.12 -3.65
N SER A 81 5.24 -4.91 -3.38
CA SER A 81 4.36 -4.18 -4.30
C SER A 81 4.75 -2.72 -4.44
N VAL A 82 5.08 -2.05 -3.32
CA VAL A 82 5.50 -0.64 -3.36
C VAL A 82 6.90 -0.50 -3.99
N LEU A 83 7.84 -1.40 -3.71
CA LEU A 83 9.16 -1.41 -4.36
C LEU A 83 9.02 -1.62 -5.86
N LEU A 84 8.21 -2.58 -6.28
CA LEU A 84 7.94 -2.86 -7.68
C LEU A 84 7.30 -1.67 -8.38
N ALA A 85 6.30 -1.04 -7.74
CA ALA A 85 5.67 0.16 -8.25
C ALA A 85 6.68 1.29 -8.45
N PHE A 86 7.60 1.45 -7.51
CA PHE A 86 8.66 2.46 -7.58
C PHE A 86 9.63 2.19 -8.74
N ILE A 87 10.10 0.95 -8.89
CA ILE A 87 11.02 0.54 -9.97
C ILE A 87 10.37 0.76 -11.34
N ILE A 88 9.14 0.24 -11.52
CA ILE A 88 8.43 0.35 -12.80
C ILE A 88 8.15 1.81 -13.13
N SER A 89 7.66 2.59 -12.17
CA SER A 89 7.31 3.99 -12.42
C SER A 89 8.54 4.86 -12.69
N PHE A 90 9.67 4.57 -12.06
CA PHE A 90 10.93 5.24 -12.37
C PHE A 90 11.38 4.91 -13.78
N LEU A 91 11.33 3.64 -14.18
CA LEU A 91 11.69 3.21 -15.53
C LEU A 91 10.79 3.87 -16.59
N PHE A 92 9.49 3.78 -16.43
CA PHE A 92 8.52 4.28 -17.43
C PHE A 92 8.27 5.79 -17.31
N GLY A 93 8.17 6.33 -16.11
CA GLY A 93 7.87 7.74 -15.89
C GLY A 93 9.07 8.66 -16.10
N TYR A 94 10.29 8.18 -15.86
CA TYR A 94 11.51 8.97 -15.98
C TYR A 94 12.29 8.65 -17.26
N LEU A 95 12.73 7.39 -17.45
CA LEU A 95 13.60 7.04 -18.58
C LEU A 95 12.89 7.14 -19.93
N LEU A 96 11.64 6.71 -20.03
CA LEU A 96 10.89 6.72 -21.29
C LEU A 96 10.23 8.07 -21.58
N ASN A 97 10.19 9.01 -20.65
CA ASN A 97 9.62 10.33 -20.88
C ASN A 97 10.41 11.16 -21.91
N ARG A 98 11.64 10.77 -22.22
CA ARG A 98 12.50 11.34 -23.27
C ARG A 98 12.17 10.85 -24.68
N THR A 99 11.41 9.80 -24.81
CA THR A 99 11.08 9.19 -26.10
C THR A 99 9.78 9.76 -26.66
N SER A 100 9.57 9.60 -27.96
CA SER A 100 8.28 9.91 -28.59
C SER A 100 7.10 9.13 -27.97
N PHE A 101 7.41 8.09 -27.23
CA PHE A 101 6.45 7.26 -26.50
C PHE A 101 5.87 7.95 -25.24
N SER A 102 6.47 9.03 -24.74
CA SER A 102 6.05 9.70 -23.51
C SER A 102 4.56 10.09 -23.51
N LYS A 103 4.06 10.60 -24.65
CA LYS A 103 2.65 10.97 -24.80
C LYS A 103 1.70 9.77 -24.68
N TRP A 104 2.10 8.63 -25.21
CA TRP A 104 1.32 7.40 -25.13
C TRP A 104 1.30 6.81 -23.71
N ILE A 105 2.46 6.82 -23.01
CA ILE A 105 2.57 6.38 -21.61
C ILE A 105 1.66 7.21 -20.72
N ARG A 106 1.66 8.54 -20.88
CA ARG A 106 0.80 9.43 -20.10
C ARG A 106 -0.68 9.23 -20.39
N ARG A 107 -1.07 9.12 -21.66
CA ARG A 107 -2.46 8.82 -22.02
C ARG A 107 -2.91 7.48 -21.46
N GLY A 108 -2.07 6.44 -21.61
CA GLY A 108 -2.34 5.12 -21.03
C GLY A 108 -2.50 5.17 -19.52
N ALA A 109 -1.58 5.81 -18.80
CA ALA A 109 -1.68 5.97 -17.35
C ALA A 109 -2.92 6.79 -16.94
N ALA A 110 -3.30 7.82 -17.72
CA ALA A 110 -4.51 8.59 -17.45
C ALA A 110 -5.79 7.75 -17.62
N VAL A 111 -5.87 6.94 -18.67
CA VAL A 111 -7.02 6.02 -18.90
C VAL A 111 -7.07 4.96 -17.81
N LEU A 112 -5.93 4.32 -17.51
CA LEU A 112 -5.87 3.27 -16.48
C LEU A 112 -6.16 3.80 -15.07
N SER A 113 -5.92 5.08 -14.79
CA SER A 113 -6.21 5.68 -13.48
C SER A 113 -7.70 5.81 -13.16
N VAL A 114 -8.58 5.64 -14.13
CA VAL A 114 -10.04 5.64 -13.95
C VAL A 114 -10.55 4.25 -13.57
N VAL A 115 -9.76 3.21 -13.85
CA VAL A 115 -10.13 1.81 -13.59
C VAL A 115 -10.01 1.52 -12.10
N PRO A 116 -11.08 1.05 -11.43
CA PRO A 116 -11.03 0.67 -10.03
C PRO A 116 -10.07 -0.50 -9.77
N ASP A 117 -9.41 -0.51 -8.61
CA ASP A 117 -8.39 -1.49 -8.23
C ASP A 117 -8.87 -2.94 -8.32
N PHE A 118 -10.09 -3.22 -7.88
CA PHE A 118 -10.65 -4.58 -7.90
C PHE A 118 -10.75 -5.15 -9.32
N VAL A 119 -10.88 -4.32 -10.34
CA VAL A 119 -10.93 -4.75 -11.74
C VAL A 119 -9.60 -5.38 -12.15
N PHE A 120 -8.47 -4.80 -11.74
CA PHE A 120 -7.15 -5.40 -11.99
C PHE A 120 -6.99 -6.74 -11.29
N VAL A 121 -7.54 -6.88 -10.08
CA VAL A 121 -7.52 -8.15 -9.34
C VAL A 121 -8.31 -9.22 -10.08
N PHE A 122 -9.52 -8.89 -10.57
CA PHE A 122 -10.31 -9.83 -11.37
C PHE A 122 -9.61 -10.24 -12.66
N PHE A 123 -9.02 -9.29 -13.39
CA PHE A 123 -8.26 -9.61 -14.58
C PHE A 123 -7.06 -10.53 -14.29
N ALA A 124 -6.34 -10.30 -13.20
CA ALA A 124 -5.22 -11.14 -12.79
C ALA A 124 -5.68 -12.56 -12.44
N ILE A 125 -6.81 -12.70 -11.75
CA ILE A 125 -7.40 -14.01 -11.43
C ILE A 125 -7.85 -14.73 -12.71
N LEU A 126 -8.59 -14.06 -13.59
CA LEU A 126 -9.04 -14.62 -14.85
C LEU A 126 -7.86 -15.05 -15.73
N PHE A 127 -6.83 -14.20 -15.81
CA PHE A 127 -5.59 -14.53 -16.53
C PHE A 127 -4.93 -15.80 -15.96
N ALA A 128 -4.79 -15.87 -14.63
CA ALA A 128 -4.20 -17.03 -13.97
C ALA A 128 -5.01 -18.33 -14.21
N ILE A 129 -6.34 -18.25 -14.24
CA ILE A 129 -7.22 -19.37 -14.56
C ILE A 129 -7.05 -19.80 -16.02
N GLN A 130 -7.02 -18.87 -16.98
CA GLN A 130 -6.83 -19.19 -18.38
C GLN A 130 -5.45 -19.77 -18.66
N LEU A 131 -4.41 -19.24 -18.01
CA LEU A 131 -3.06 -19.79 -18.11
C LEU A 131 -3.02 -21.22 -17.59
N TYR A 132 -3.67 -21.50 -16.46
CA TYR A 132 -3.78 -22.86 -15.92
C TYR A 132 -4.47 -23.82 -16.89
N ARG A 133 -5.57 -23.37 -17.50
CA ARG A 133 -6.30 -24.20 -18.50
C ARG A 133 -5.46 -24.50 -19.73
N ALA A 134 -4.66 -23.54 -20.17
CA ALA A 134 -3.85 -23.69 -21.39
C ALA A 134 -2.55 -24.46 -21.16
N THR A 135 -1.92 -24.32 -19.99
CA THR A 135 -0.55 -24.83 -19.74
C THR A 135 -0.45 -25.83 -18.61
N GLY A 136 -1.49 -25.98 -17.77
CA GLY A 136 -1.43 -26.75 -16.52
C GLY A 136 -0.66 -26.07 -15.39
N ILE A 137 -0.06 -24.88 -15.61
CA ILE A 137 0.72 -24.14 -14.60
C ILE A 137 -0.21 -23.41 -13.66
N ARG A 138 -0.19 -23.77 -12.37
CA ARG A 138 -0.97 -23.12 -11.33
C ARG A 138 -0.17 -21.96 -10.72
N LEU A 139 -0.59 -20.72 -10.96
CA LEU A 139 0.01 -19.53 -10.35
C LEU A 139 -0.63 -19.14 -9.02
N ILE A 140 -1.94 -19.35 -8.87
CA ILE A 140 -2.72 -18.96 -7.69
C ILE A 140 -3.54 -20.14 -7.18
N SER A 141 -3.90 -20.11 -5.90
CA SER A 141 -4.87 -21.03 -5.32
C SER A 141 -5.93 -20.19 -4.60
N LEU A 142 -7.18 -20.34 -5.03
CA LEU A 142 -8.33 -19.69 -4.40
C LEU A 142 -8.97 -20.56 -3.30
N SER A 143 -8.41 -21.76 -3.08
CA SER A 143 -8.92 -22.71 -2.08
C SER A 143 -8.61 -22.19 -0.67
N PRO A 144 -9.61 -22.20 0.25
CA PRO A 144 -9.38 -21.83 1.65
C PRO A 144 -8.34 -22.72 2.38
N THR A 145 -8.21 -23.96 1.94
CA THR A 145 -7.34 -24.96 2.57
C THR A 145 -5.91 -24.98 2.02
N ARG A 146 -5.65 -24.27 0.92
CA ARG A 146 -4.32 -24.23 0.30
C ARG A 146 -3.87 -22.79 0.12
N PRO A 147 -2.70 -22.41 0.64
CA PRO A 147 -2.16 -21.08 0.42
C PRO A 147 -1.89 -20.82 -1.07
N THR A 148 -1.88 -19.55 -1.45
CA THR A 148 -1.49 -19.13 -2.80
C THR A 148 -0.07 -19.62 -3.10
N LEU A 149 0.10 -20.35 -4.21
CA LEU A 149 1.39 -20.93 -4.60
C LEU A 149 2.44 -19.88 -4.95
N SER A 150 2.01 -18.74 -5.46
CA SER A 150 2.90 -17.67 -5.90
C SER A 150 2.46 -16.33 -5.31
N ILE A 151 3.31 -15.73 -4.51
CA ILE A 151 3.07 -14.38 -3.98
C ILE A 151 3.20 -13.30 -5.05
N TRP A 152 3.85 -13.62 -6.18
CA TRP A 152 4.15 -12.62 -7.21
C TRP A 152 2.91 -12.09 -7.92
N VAL A 153 1.90 -12.93 -8.19
CA VAL A 153 0.66 -12.46 -8.83
C VAL A 153 -0.05 -11.43 -7.97
N PRO A 154 -0.32 -11.65 -6.68
CA PRO A 154 -0.81 -10.62 -5.76
C PRO A 154 0.07 -9.37 -5.69
N VAL A 155 1.41 -9.53 -5.64
CA VAL A 155 2.36 -8.41 -5.61
C VAL A 155 2.25 -7.55 -6.86
N PHE A 156 2.28 -8.15 -8.05
CA PHE A 156 2.12 -7.43 -9.32
C PHE A 156 0.77 -6.71 -9.38
N THR A 157 -0.30 -7.39 -8.97
CA THR A 157 -1.65 -6.82 -9.00
C THR A 157 -1.77 -5.62 -8.05
N LEU A 158 -1.27 -5.76 -6.83
CA LEU A 158 -1.28 -4.68 -5.83
C LEU A 158 -0.39 -3.49 -6.26
N ALA A 159 0.68 -3.75 -7.04
CA ALA A 159 1.58 -2.72 -7.55
C ALA A 159 0.97 -1.86 -8.67
N ILE A 160 -0.10 -2.29 -9.35
CA ILE A 160 -0.64 -1.59 -10.54
C ILE A 160 -1.05 -0.16 -10.21
N THR A 161 -1.92 0.03 -9.25
CA THR A 161 -2.47 1.35 -8.89
C THR A 161 -1.41 2.35 -8.46
N PRO A 162 -0.52 2.04 -7.50
CA PRO A 162 0.57 2.94 -7.14
C PRO A 162 1.54 3.19 -8.29
N THR A 163 1.76 2.21 -9.19
CA THR A 163 2.59 2.41 -10.40
C THR A 163 1.97 3.44 -11.34
N ILE A 164 0.68 3.29 -11.66
CA ILE A 164 -0.05 4.24 -12.53
C ILE A 164 0.02 5.65 -11.95
N TYR A 165 -0.22 5.77 -10.65
CA TYR A 165 -0.14 7.05 -9.94
C TYR A 165 1.25 7.67 -10.07
N LEU A 166 2.31 6.93 -9.75
CA LEU A 166 3.69 7.41 -9.81
C LEU A 166 4.13 7.76 -11.23
N ILE A 167 3.82 6.94 -12.24
CA ILE A 167 4.12 7.24 -13.65
C ILE A 167 3.54 8.61 -14.03
N ARG A 168 2.29 8.86 -13.65
CA ARG A 168 1.60 10.12 -13.96
C ARG A 168 2.29 11.33 -13.30
N ILE A 169 2.61 11.21 -12.01
CA ILE A 169 3.25 12.31 -11.26
C ILE A 169 4.67 12.57 -11.78
N ILE A 170 5.46 11.50 -11.98
CA ILE A 170 6.83 11.64 -12.51
C ILE A 170 6.80 12.30 -13.88
N ALA A 171 5.93 11.85 -14.78
CA ALA A 171 5.85 12.38 -16.13
C ALA A 171 5.44 13.87 -16.16
N LEU A 172 4.46 14.26 -15.31
CA LEU A 172 4.02 15.66 -15.21
C LEU A 172 5.15 16.56 -14.66
N LYS A 173 5.80 16.12 -13.59
CA LYS A 173 6.88 16.91 -12.97
C LYS A 173 8.13 16.97 -13.85
N TYR A 174 8.45 15.90 -14.54
CA TYR A 174 9.57 15.90 -15.49
C TYR A 174 9.37 16.92 -16.61
N GLU A 175 8.17 17.05 -17.17
CA GLU A 175 7.87 18.06 -18.19
C GLU A 175 7.96 19.49 -17.65
N GLU A 176 7.41 19.72 -16.46
CA GLU A 176 7.49 21.01 -15.78
C GLU A 176 8.97 21.44 -15.61
N LEU A 177 9.80 20.53 -15.07
CA LEU A 177 11.22 20.77 -14.84
C LEU A 177 12.02 21.02 -16.13
N LEU A 178 11.65 20.41 -17.26
CA LEU A 178 12.30 20.63 -18.55
C LEU A 178 12.14 22.06 -19.07
N THR A 179 11.13 22.80 -18.63
CA THR A 179 10.88 24.18 -19.06
C THR A 179 11.63 25.23 -18.24
N GLU A 180 12.25 24.83 -17.15
CA GLU A 180 12.96 25.68 -16.22
C GLU A 180 14.24 26.30 -16.82
N ASP A 181 14.56 27.53 -16.44
CA ASP A 181 15.69 28.29 -17.02
C ASP A 181 17.06 27.65 -16.74
N TYR A 182 17.23 26.96 -15.61
CA TYR A 182 18.47 26.26 -15.33
C TYR A 182 18.74 25.12 -16.31
N VAL A 183 17.70 24.45 -16.85
CA VAL A 183 17.83 23.43 -17.88
C VAL A 183 18.25 24.03 -19.21
N ARG A 184 17.64 25.17 -19.58
CA ARG A 184 18.03 25.91 -20.79
C ARG A 184 19.49 26.38 -20.71
N THR A 185 19.91 26.89 -19.55
CA THR A 185 21.29 27.30 -19.30
C THR A 185 22.25 26.10 -19.39
N ALA A 186 21.89 24.95 -18.85
CA ALA A 186 22.71 23.74 -18.93
C ALA A 186 22.86 23.24 -20.38
N LEU A 187 21.78 23.30 -21.16
CA LEU A 187 21.81 22.98 -22.61
C LEU A 187 22.68 23.96 -23.39
N ALA A 188 22.61 25.27 -23.11
CA ALA A 188 23.45 26.31 -23.74
C ALA A 188 24.93 26.12 -23.43
N LYS A 189 25.28 25.57 -22.26
CA LYS A 189 26.66 25.18 -21.87
C LYS A 189 27.13 23.89 -22.55
N GLY A 190 26.32 23.22 -23.37
CA GLY A 190 26.68 22.01 -24.09
C GLY A 190 26.68 20.74 -23.23
N LEU A 191 26.09 20.78 -22.05
CA LEU A 191 25.98 19.60 -21.18
C LEU A 191 25.12 18.51 -21.85
N SER A 192 25.55 17.25 -21.70
CA SER A 192 24.82 16.12 -22.26
C SER A 192 23.44 15.97 -21.60
N LYS A 193 22.46 15.54 -22.39
CA LYS A 193 21.10 15.33 -21.87
C LYS A 193 21.05 14.35 -20.69
N ARG A 194 21.90 13.30 -20.68
CA ARG A 194 22.00 12.34 -19.57
C ARG A 194 22.51 13.01 -18.30
N TYR A 195 23.50 13.88 -18.43
CA TYR A 195 24.04 14.63 -17.29
C TYR A 195 23.00 15.57 -16.69
N ILE A 196 22.28 16.31 -17.54
CA ILE A 196 21.20 17.20 -17.10
C ILE A 196 20.10 16.42 -16.34
N ASP A 197 19.73 15.25 -16.83
CA ASP A 197 18.69 14.44 -16.18
C ASP A 197 19.12 13.95 -14.79
N LEU A 198 20.30 13.41 -14.67
CA LEU A 198 20.76 12.82 -13.41
C LEU A 198 21.09 13.91 -12.38
N HIS A 199 21.81 14.95 -12.77
CA HIS A 199 22.34 15.95 -11.83
C HIS A 199 21.37 17.12 -11.59
N HIS A 200 20.56 17.49 -12.59
CA HIS A 200 19.65 18.61 -12.48
C HIS A 200 18.19 18.18 -12.32
N LEU A 201 17.67 17.35 -13.20
CA LEU A 201 16.25 16.99 -13.17
C LEU A 201 15.91 16.03 -12.02
N TYR A 202 16.68 14.96 -11.81
CA TYR A 202 16.40 14.03 -10.71
C TYR A 202 16.50 14.71 -9.34
N ARG A 203 17.52 15.56 -9.13
CA ARG A 203 17.70 16.30 -7.87
C ARG A 203 16.48 17.17 -7.53
N ASN A 204 15.89 17.80 -8.55
CA ASN A 204 14.69 18.62 -8.39
C ASN A 204 13.39 17.78 -8.37
N LEU A 205 13.36 16.58 -8.95
CA LEU A 205 12.24 15.67 -8.92
C LEU A 205 12.10 14.95 -7.56
N LYS A 206 13.23 14.63 -6.90
CA LYS A 206 13.26 13.89 -5.63
C LYS A 206 12.37 14.47 -4.53
N PRO A 207 12.33 15.80 -4.24
CA PRO A 207 11.45 16.35 -3.22
C PRO A 207 9.97 16.04 -3.46
N PHE A 208 9.52 16.05 -4.73
CA PHE A 208 8.15 15.71 -5.11
C PHE A 208 7.87 14.22 -4.88
N LEU A 209 8.82 13.35 -5.25
CA LEU A 209 8.70 11.91 -4.97
C LEU A 209 8.58 11.64 -3.46
N LEU A 210 9.43 12.28 -2.66
CA LEU A 210 9.38 12.15 -1.20
C LEU A 210 8.05 12.65 -0.59
N ALA A 211 7.48 13.73 -1.13
CA ALA A 211 6.18 14.23 -0.70
C ALA A 211 5.05 13.25 -0.99
N ASP A 212 5.10 12.57 -2.15
CA ASP A 212 4.06 11.65 -2.60
C ASP A 212 4.19 10.23 -2.03
N LEU A 213 5.31 9.86 -1.39
CA LEU A 213 5.50 8.52 -0.80
C LEU A 213 4.36 8.10 0.12
N LYS A 214 3.89 9.01 0.98
CA LYS A 214 2.78 8.73 1.91
C LYS A 214 1.50 8.36 1.16
N LYS A 215 1.21 9.06 0.08
CA LYS A 215 0.03 8.81 -0.75
C LYS A 215 0.13 7.47 -1.48
N VAL A 216 1.31 7.13 -2.00
CA VAL A 216 1.58 5.83 -2.63
C VAL A 216 1.32 4.69 -1.65
N ILE A 217 1.87 4.77 -0.44
CA ILE A 217 1.67 3.75 0.60
C ILE A 217 0.21 3.66 1.02
N SER A 218 -0.47 4.81 1.20
CA SER A 218 -1.90 4.83 1.55
C SER A 218 -2.78 4.20 0.47
N LEU A 219 -2.49 4.47 -0.82
CA LEU A 219 -3.18 3.81 -1.94
C LEU A 219 -2.97 2.30 -1.91
N THR A 220 -1.73 1.85 -1.68
CA THR A 220 -1.42 0.42 -1.62
C THR A 220 -2.12 -0.26 -0.43
N ILE A 221 -2.13 0.38 0.75
CA ILE A 221 -2.85 -0.14 1.93
C ILE A 221 -4.36 -0.20 1.68
N GLY A 222 -4.93 0.80 1.00
CA GLY A 222 -6.35 0.79 0.63
C GLY A 222 -6.74 -0.38 -0.26
N SER A 223 -5.87 -0.77 -1.20
CA SER A 223 -6.09 -1.90 -2.11
C SER A 223 -5.78 -3.27 -1.47
N LEU A 224 -5.07 -3.31 -0.33
CA LEU A 224 -4.68 -4.55 0.35
C LEU A 224 -5.87 -5.45 0.69
N PHE A 225 -6.97 -4.87 1.19
CA PHE A 225 -8.16 -5.64 1.56
C PHE A 225 -8.67 -6.46 0.38
N VAL A 226 -8.81 -5.84 -0.79
CA VAL A 226 -9.30 -6.51 -1.98
C VAL A 226 -8.36 -7.63 -2.43
N VAL A 227 -7.06 -7.35 -2.42
CA VAL A 227 -6.03 -8.32 -2.84
C VAL A 227 -5.94 -9.49 -1.87
N GLU A 228 -5.84 -9.25 -0.56
CA GLU A 228 -5.76 -10.32 0.44
C GLU A 228 -7.02 -11.17 0.46
N PHE A 229 -8.19 -10.54 0.30
CA PHE A 229 -9.47 -11.26 0.31
C PHE A 229 -9.64 -12.12 -0.95
N LEU A 230 -9.45 -11.55 -2.14
CA LEU A 230 -9.71 -12.24 -3.40
C LEU A 230 -8.65 -13.30 -3.74
N PHE A 231 -7.38 -13.08 -3.38
CA PHE A 231 -6.32 -14.09 -3.54
C PHE A 231 -6.24 -15.08 -2.39
N ASN A 232 -7.15 -14.99 -1.41
CA ASN A 232 -7.18 -15.83 -0.22
C ASN A 232 -5.85 -15.85 0.57
N ILE A 233 -5.23 -14.67 0.72
CA ILE A 233 -4.02 -14.50 1.52
C ILE A 233 -4.42 -14.29 2.98
N THR A 234 -3.75 -14.98 3.89
CA THR A 234 -3.91 -14.79 5.34
C THR A 234 -3.10 -13.57 5.78
N GLY A 235 -3.69 -12.39 5.59
CA GLY A 235 -3.08 -11.10 5.91
C GLY A 235 -3.86 -10.30 6.96
N LEU A 236 -3.30 -9.15 7.35
CA LEU A 236 -3.86 -8.28 8.41
C LEU A 236 -5.25 -7.75 8.08
N THR A 237 -5.59 -7.55 6.80
CA THR A 237 -6.93 -7.09 6.47
C THR A 237 -7.97 -8.15 6.76
N LYS A 238 -7.68 -9.42 6.48
CA LYS A 238 -8.54 -10.53 6.93
C LYS A 238 -8.60 -10.61 8.45
N PHE A 239 -7.47 -10.47 9.14
CA PHE A 239 -7.42 -10.46 10.58
C PHE A 239 -8.30 -9.37 11.19
N ILE A 240 -8.34 -8.17 10.58
CA ILE A 240 -9.15 -7.03 11.05
C ILE A 240 -10.65 -7.24 10.78
N PHE A 241 -11.02 -7.66 9.57
CA PHE A 241 -12.40 -7.60 9.09
C PHE A 241 -13.19 -8.90 9.24
N VAL A 242 -12.53 -10.05 9.41
CA VAL A 242 -13.22 -11.31 9.68
C VAL A 242 -13.47 -11.43 11.17
N ASP A 243 -14.73 -11.61 11.57
CA ASP A 243 -15.18 -11.72 12.98
C ASP A 243 -14.70 -10.53 13.83
N TYR A 244 -15.40 -9.42 13.70
CA TYR A 244 -15.05 -8.19 14.40
C TYR A 244 -14.95 -8.39 15.92
N GLN A 245 -13.80 -8.03 16.48
CA GLN A 245 -13.55 -7.95 17.92
C GLN A 245 -12.63 -6.75 18.18
N PHE A 246 -13.00 -5.88 19.11
CA PHE A 246 -12.34 -4.60 19.35
C PHE A 246 -10.81 -4.67 19.45
N GLN A 247 -10.28 -5.53 20.33
CA GLN A 247 -8.81 -5.64 20.51
C GLN A 247 -8.11 -6.14 19.26
N LYS A 248 -8.67 -7.15 18.60
CA LYS A 248 -8.14 -7.70 17.36
C LYS A 248 -8.05 -6.63 16.28
N THR A 249 -9.14 -5.87 16.09
CA THR A 249 -9.22 -4.79 15.12
C THR A 249 -8.28 -3.65 15.47
N ALA A 250 -8.22 -3.22 16.72
CA ALA A 250 -7.35 -2.14 17.18
C ALA A 250 -5.86 -2.48 16.96
N VAL A 251 -5.44 -3.69 17.37
CA VAL A 251 -4.06 -4.15 17.18
C VAL A 251 -3.73 -4.29 15.68
N GLY A 252 -4.65 -4.88 14.89
CA GLY A 252 -4.46 -5.02 13.45
C GLY A 252 -4.27 -3.67 12.73
N LEU A 253 -5.09 -2.66 13.07
CA LEU A 253 -4.97 -1.30 12.52
C LEU A 253 -3.66 -0.62 12.94
N LEU A 254 -3.21 -0.81 14.17
CA LEU A 254 -1.92 -0.30 14.63
C LEU A 254 -0.77 -0.95 13.85
N VAL A 255 -0.79 -2.27 13.70
CA VAL A 255 0.29 -2.99 13.00
C VAL A 255 0.33 -2.63 11.52
N ILE A 256 -0.81 -2.51 10.83
CA ILE A 256 -0.83 -2.08 9.42
C ILE A 256 -0.26 -0.66 9.25
N SER A 257 -0.54 0.22 10.20
CA SER A 257 0.01 1.58 10.22
C SER A 257 1.52 1.59 10.45
N LEU A 258 2.02 0.74 11.34
CA LEU A 258 3.47 0.57 11.59
C LEU A 258 4.18 -0.03 10.38
N LEU A 259 3.58 -1.01 9.69
CA LEU A 259 4.11 -1.54 8.43
C LEU A 259 4.19 -0.46 7.35
N GLY A 260 3.15 0.36 7.21
CA GLY A 260 3.18 1.51 6.29
C GLY A 260 4.30 2.50 6.61
N LEU A 261 4.53 2.78 7.90
CA LEU A 261 5.64 3.62 8.35
C LEU A 261 7.01 2.99 8.06
N ALA A 262 7.16 1.68 8.28
CA ALA A 262 8.39 0.95 7.99
C ALA A 262 8.71 1.00 6.48
N VAL A 263 7.73 0.77 5.61
CA VAL A 263 7.88 0.88 4.15
C VAL A 263 8.23 2.31 3.75
N TYR A 264 7.63 3.33 4.38
CA TYR A 264 7.97 4.73 4.14
C TYR A 264 9.45 5.02 4.46
N ILE A 265 9.94 4.55 5.61
CA ILE A 265 11.33 4.73 6.02
C ILE A 265 12.28 4.01 5.06
N LEU A 266 11.94 2.78 4.67
CA LEU A 266 12.71 1.98 3.71
C LEU A 266 12.86 2.70 2.37
N LEU A 267 11.76 3.17 1.78
CA LEU A 267 11.80 3.90 0.51
C LEU A 267 12.60 5.20 0.59
N ARG A 268 12.44 5.93 1.68
CA ARG A 268 13.21 7.16 1.92
C ARG A 268 14.71 6.87 1.99
N ALA A 269 15.11 5.78 2.65
CA ALA A 269 16.49 5.33 2.72
C ALA A 269 17.03 4.93 1.34
N ILE A 270 16.24 4.19 0.54
CA ILE A 270 16.60 3.80 -0.83
C ILE A 270 16.83 5.05 -1.71
N LEU A 271 15.93 6.04 -1.67
CA LEU A 271 16.08 7.27 -2.44
C LEU A 271 17.30 8.09 -2.01
N TYR A 272 17.60 8.10 -0.71
CA TYR A 272 18.82 8.76 -0.20
C TYR A 272 20.09 8.05 -0.66
N LEU A 273 20.12 6.72 -0.58
CA LEU A 273 21.26 5.93 -1.04
C LEU A 273 21.48 6.06 -2.56
N PHE A 274 20.40 6.05 -3.33
CA PHE A 274 20.46 6.25 -4.78
C PHE A 274 21.10 7.59 -5.14
N GLU A 275 20.71 8.67 -4.47
CA GLU A 275 21.32 9.99 -4.67
C GLU A 275 22.81 9.99 -4.35
N LYS A 276 23.19 9.45 -3.19
CA LYS A 276 24.60 9.41 -2.74
C LYS A 276 25.50 8.65 -3.70
N VAL A 277 25.01 7.53 -4.27
CA VAL A 277 25.81 6.66 -5.16
C VAL A 277 25.85 7.19 -6.59
N MET A 278 24.73 7.74 -7.09
CA MET A 278 24.60 8.07 -8.53
C MET A 278 24.90 9.54 -8.84
N ILE A 279 24.87 10.42 -7.86
CA ILE A 279 24.98 11.86 -8.07
C ILE A 279 26.19 12.47 -7.35
N ASP A 280 26.46 12.05 -6.12
CA ASP A 280 27.54 12.60 -5.29
C ASP A 280 28.81 11.72 -5.33
N GLY A 281 28.77 10.50 -5.86
CA GLY A 281 29.90 9.59 -6.12
C GLY A 281 30.39 9.72 -7.56
#